data_88784fb1b33a9282b6eaeccb33b33b5b
#
_entry.id   88784fb1b33a9282b6eaeccb33b33b5b
#
_cell.length_a   1.000
_cell.length_b   1.000
_cell.length_c   1.000
_cell.angle_alpha   90.00
_cell.angle_beta   90.00
_cell.angle_gamma   90.00
#
_symmetry.space_group_name_H-M   'P 1'
#
loop_
_entity.id
_entity.type
_entity.pdbx_description
1 polymer ?
#
loop_
_entity_poly.entity_id
_entity_poly.type
_entity_poly.pdbx_seq_one_letter_code
_entity_poly.pdbx_strand_id
1 'polypeptide(L)'
;MWEGIRVRVPRVRGGAFYPLILGILKQQEEEAREIAFELYGAGLTTRQVGTLFERIYGREYSTSQVSRMFDYARGEIKAWLHRPIDKYYAVLYIDAVFINIRRGESCEKEAFYSIVGVKADTTREVLAVVNNPTESAGYWHEIFGQIKERGVQEVGLVVSDGLKGIEDVVKEEFHGAAVQLCTVHLLRDCMREVRPGDRQRMSEELKEVLKAGVPGRTQVQAYREWQELCERWGKRYPAFKRRQNSERYRLFFTFLNYHYAIQDMVYTTNWVERLNRVHRRVTRMRGALPDVDSALLLLGNAAINMTAYKRRIVQFLEDEETSDGRLEYAWYLWYQNWSPTQSPAPRYRI
;
A
#
# COMPACT_ATOMS: atom_id res chain seq x y z
N MET A 1 34.80 -28.32 -16.79
CA MET A 1 34.61 -27.48 -17.99
C MET A 1 33.41 -28.03 -18.74
N TRP A 2 32.25 -27.42 -18.63
CA TRP A 2 31.08 -27.83 -19.43
C TRP A 2 31.14 -27.04 -20.74
N GLU A 3 31.55 -27.68 -21.83
CA GLU A 3 31.42 -27.13 -23.17
C GLU A 3 29.94 -26.96 -23.49
N GLY A 4 29.57 -25.79 -24.03
CA GLY A 4 28.20 -25.54 -24.46
C GLY A 4 27.75 -26.57 -25.51
N ILE A 5 26.65 -27.26 -25.26
CA ILE A 5 26.08 -28.23 -26.18
C ILE A 5 25.54 -27.45 -27.41
N ARG A 6 26.15 -27.63 -28.59
CA ARG A 6 25.59 -27.10 -29.82
C ARG A 6 24.57 -28.09 -30.37
N VAL A 7 23.29 -27.74 -30.22
CA VAL A 7 22.21 -28.55 -30.83
C VAL A 7 21.95 -28.08 -32.27
N ARG A 8 22.15 -28.96 -33.25
CA ARG A 8 21.71 -28.70 -34.60
C ARG A 8 20.23 -29.06 -34.74
N VAL A 9 19.39 -28.05 -34.93
CA VAL A 9 17.94 -28.22 -35.11
C VAL A 9 17.69 -28.44 -36.62
N PRO A 10 17.20 -29.63 -37.05
CA PRO A 10 16.84 -29.84 -38.46
C PRO A 10 15.62 -28.94 -38.80
N ARG A 11 15.73 -28.19 -39.91
CA ARG A 11 14.60 -27.42 -40.44
C ARG A 11 13.82 -28.30 -41.42
N VAL A 12 12.56 -28.53 -41.15
CA VAL A 12 11.63 -29.23 -42.02
C VAL A 12 10.94 -28.23 -42.95
N ARG A 13 10.99 -28.41 -44.25
CA ARG A 13 10.21 -27.61 -45.19
C ARG A 13 8.75 -28.07 -45.12
N GLY A 14 7.87 -27.27 -44.50
CA GLY A 14 6.42 -27.48 -44.51
C GLY A 14 5.82 -28.24 -43.34
N GLY A 15 6.47 -28.31 -42.16
CA GLY A 15 5.90 -28.92 -40.96
C GLY A 15 6.40 -28.25 -39.66
N ALA A 16 5.56 -28.20 -38.66
CA ALA A 16 5.91 -27.72 -37.31
C ALA A 16 6.61 -28.84 -36.52
N PHE A 17 7.83 -29.18 -36.88
CA PHE A 17 8.65 -30.12 -36.09
C PHE A 17 9.42 -29.33 -35.02
N TYR A 18 9.04 -29.54 -33.77
CA TYR A 18 9.72 -28.99 -32.59
C TYR A 18 10.40 -30.15 -31.82
N PRO A 19 11.73 -30.22 -31.78
CA PRO A 19 12.42 -31.28 -31.05
C PRO A 19 12.08 -31.23 -29.57
N LEU A 20 11.65 -32.35 -28.96
CA LEU A 20 11.29 -32.47 -27.55
C LEU A 20 12.38 -31.92 -26.63
N ILE A 21 13.67 -32.18 -26.96
CA ILE A 21 14.80 -31.69 -26.18
C ILE A 21 14.84 -30.17 -26.07
N LEU A 22 14.43 -29.42 -27.10
CA LEU A 22 14.38 -27.97 -27.05
C LEU A 22 13.25 -27.49 -26.13
N GLY A 23 12.12 -28.23 -26.06
CA GLY A 23 11.05 -27.96 -25.12
C GLY A 23 11.51 -28.11 -23.67
N ILE A 24 12.23 -29.21 -23.38
CA ILE A 24 12.78 -29.48 -22.05
C ILE A 24 13.81 -28.42 -21.64
N LEU A 25 14.74 -28.05 -22.54
CA LEU A 25 15.73 -27.01 -22.26
C LEU A 25 15.12 -25.65 -22.05
N LYS A 26 14.07 -25.31 -22.79
CA LYS A 26 13.32 -24.04 -22.60
C LYS A 26 12.59 -24.02 -21.28
N GLN A 27 11.93 -25.10 -20.92
CA GLN A 27 11.25 -25.24 -19.63
C GLN A 27 12.21 -25.08 -18.46
N GLN A 28 13.37 -25.73 -18.51
CA GLN A 28 14.41 -25.58 -17.47
C GLN A 28 14.93 -24.14 -17.37
N GLU A 29 15.05 -23.42 -18.49
CA GLU A 29 15.43 -22.01 -18.48
C GLU A 29 14.35 -21.13 -17.84
N GLU A 30 13.07 -21.39 -18.12
CA GLU A 30 11.94 -20.70 -17.52
C GLU A 30 11.88 -20.95 -16.01
N GLU A 31 11.99 -22.19 -15.55
CA GLU A 31 12.05 -22.54 -14.14
C GLU A 31 13.23 -21.86 -13.42
N ALA A 32 14.41 -21.81 -14.05
CA ALA A 32 15.56 -21.11 -13.47
C ALA A 32 15.33 -19.60 -13.36
N ARG A 33 14.60 -18.97 -14.28
CA ARG A 33 14.23 -17.56 -14.22
C ARG A 33 13.26 -17.30 -13.08
N GLU A 34 12.25 -18.14 -12.91
CA GLU A 34 11.29 -18.05 -11.81
C GLU A 34 11.99 -18.18 -10.47
N ILE A 35 12.83 -19.21 -10.29
CA ILE A 35 13.60 -19.41 -9.05
C ILE A 35 14.51 -18.19 -8.77
N ALA A 36 15.20 -17.66 -9.80
CA ALA A 36 16.05 -16.50 -9.64
C ALA A 36 15.26 -15.29 -9.15
N PHE A 37 14.07 -15.08 -9.70
CA PHE A 37 13.20 -13.98 -9.34
C PHE A 37 12.60 -14.15 -7.94
N GLU A 38 12.17 -15.34 -7.56
CA GLU A 38 11.69 -15.65 -6.21
C GLU A 38 12.76 -15.41 -5.15
N LEU A 39 14.00 -15.84 -5.39
CA LEU A 39 15.14 -15.58 -4.51
C LEU A 39 15.42 -14.07 -4.40
N TYR A 40 15.33 -13.35 -5.52
CA TYR A 40 15.43 -11.90 -5.51
C TYR A 40 14.27 -11.26 -4.73
N GLY A 41 13.04 -11.71 -4.93
CA GLY A 41 11.85 -11.29 -4.17
C GLY A 41 11.97 -11.57 -2.67
N ALA A 42 12.61 -12.67 -2.29
CA ALA A 42 12.89 -13.02 -0.90
C ALA A 42 13.95 -12.13 -0.22
N GLY A 43 14.67 -11.29 -0.98
CA GLY A 43 15.61 -10.31 -0.43
C GLY A 43 17.07 -10.50 -0.86
N LEU A 44 17.41 -11.56 -1.61
CA LEU A 44 18.77 -11.77 -2.10
C LEU A 44 19.13 -10.73 -3.17
N THR A 45 20.39 -10.30 -3.17
CA THR A 45 20.92 -9.45 -4.25
C THR A 45 21.16 -10.27 -5.51
N THR A 46 21.23 -9.64 -6.68
CA THR A 46 21.59 -10.32 -7.95
C THR A 46 22.90 -11.08 -7.85
N ARG A 47 23.87 -10.56 -7.10
CA ARG A 47 25.15 -11.24 -6.85
C ARG A 47 24.98 -12.53 -6.02
N GLN A 48 24.17 -12.47 -4.96
CA GLN A 48 23.89 -13.64 -4.11
C GLN A 48 23.11 -14.72 -4.87
N VAL A 49 22.15 -14.32 -5.72
CA VAL A 49 21.45 -15.25 -6.63
C VAL A 49 22.43 -15.90 -7.59
N GLY A 50 23.33 -15.14 -8.20
CA GLY A 50 24.38 -15.66 -9.08
C GLY A 50 25.28 -16.68 -8.39
N THR A 51 25.75 -16.37 -7.16
CA THR A 51 26.56 -17.29 -6.36
C THR A 51 25.79 -18.58 -5.98
N LEU A 52 24.51 -18.46 -5.65
CA LEU A 52 23.68 -19.63 -5.35
C LEU A 52 23.50 -20.51 -6.60
N PHE A 53 23.23 -19.89 -7.75
CA PHE A 53 23.08 -20.59 -9.02
C PHE A 53 24.37 -21.30 -9.45
N GLU A 54 25.53 -20.69 -9.24
CA GLU A 54 26.82 -21.34 -9.46
C GLU A 54 26.96 -22.63 -8.64
N ARG A 55 26.54 -22.62 -7.37
CA ARG A 55 26.58 -23.81 -6.51
C ARG A 55 25.58 -24.90 -6.95
N ILE A 56 24.38 -24.50 -7.42
CA ILE A 56 23.33 -25.44 -7.83
C ILE A 56 23.61 -26.02 -9.22
N TYR A 57 23.95 -25.15 -10.16
CA TYR A 57 24.07 -25.52 -11.57
C TYR A 57 25.52 -25.69 -12.06
N GLY A 58 26.52 -25.46 -11.19
CA GLY A 58 27.94 -25.60 -11.54
C GLY A 58 28.43 -24.58 -12.58
N ARG A 59 27.69 -23.49 -12.78
CA ARG A 59 27.99 -22.45 -13.78
C ARG A 59 27.92 -21.07 -13.15
N GLU A 60 28.93 -20.23 -13.43
CA GLU A 60 28.93 -18.84 -13.00
C GLU A 60 27.85 -18.02 -13.72
N TYR A 61 27.11 -17.24 -12.95
CA TYR A 61 26.11 -16.28 -13.44
C TYR A 61 26.50 -14.88 -12.99
N SER A 62 26.80 -14.04 -13.98
CA SER A 62 27.10 -12.62 -13.71
C SER A 62 25.84 -11.88 -13.22
N THR A 63 26.04 -10.78 -12.50
CA THR A 63 24.94 -9.92 -12.05
C THR A 63 24.06 -9.44 -13.21
N SER A 64 24.64 -9.18 -14.38
CA SER A 64 23.91 -8.78 -15.58
C SER A 64 23.07 -9.92 -16.16
N GLN A 65 23.57 -11.16 -16.10
CA GLN A 65 22.78 -12.32 -16.53
C GLN A 65 21.59 -12.54 -15.60
N VAL A 66 21.80 -12.51 -14.29
CA VAL A 66 20.72 -12.61 -13.29
C VAL A 66 19.71 -11.48 -13.46
N SER A 67 20.15 -10.24 -13.70
CA SER A 67 19.25 -9.12 -13.95
C SER A 67 18.35 -9.33 -15.17
N ARG A 68 18.90 -9.88 -16.26
CA ARG A 68 18.11 -10.23 -17.46
C ARG A 68 17.10 -11.36 -17.22
N MET A 69 17.36 -12.26 -16.28
CA MET A 69 16.37 -13.28 -15.90
C MET A 69 15.10 -12.66 -15.32
N PHE A 70 15.17 -11.44 -14.80
CA PHE A 70 14.02 -10.71 -14.22
C PHE A 70 13.21 -9.94 -15.27
N ASP A 71 13.63 -9.86 -16.52
CA ASP A 71 12.94 -9.06 -17.55
C ASP A 71 11.51 -9.54 -17.81
N TYR A 72 11.28 -10.86 -17.75
CA TYR A 72 9.94 -11.43 -17.81
C TYR A 72 9.07 -10.95 -16.63
N ALA A 73 9.57 -11.04 -15.40
CA ALA A 73 8.85 -10.60 -14.21
C ALA A 73 8.61 -9.08 -14.19
N ARG A 74 9.51 -8.27 -14.79
CA ARG A 74 9.26 -6.83 -15.00
C ARG A 74 8.04 -6.59 -15.86
N GLY A 75 7.88 -7.36 -16.95
CA GLY A 75 6.71 -7.30 -17.83
C GLY A 75 5.42 -7.65 -17.12
N GLU A 76 5.40 -8.72 -16.34
CA GLU A 76 4.24 -9.16 -15.57
C GLU A 76 3.85 -8.15 -14.47
N ILE A 77 4.81 -7.65 -13.70
CA ILE A 77 4.56 -6.65 -12.66
C ILE A 77 4.04 -5.36 -13.29
N LYS A 78 4.64 -4.92 -14.40
CA LYS A 78 4.17 -3.74 -15.13
C LYS A 78 2.74 -3.94 -15.64
N ALA A 79 2.43 -5.08 -16.24
CA ALA A 79 1.08 -5.39 -16.70
C ALA A 79 0.08 -5.42 -15.54
N TRP A 80 0.47 -6.01 -14.40
CA TRP A 80 -0.35 -6.05 -13.19
C TRP A 80 -0.60 -4.64 -12.62
N LEU A 81 0.40 -3.78 -12.57
CA LEU A 81 0.26 -2.40 -12.12
C LEU A 81 -0.67 -1.58 -13.01
N HIS A 82 -0.78 -1.93 -14.31
CA HIS A 82 -1.65 -1.24 -15.28
C HIS A 82 -2.96 -1.99 -15.56
N ARG A 83 -3.25 -3.08 -14.84
CA ARG A 83 -4.49 -3.84 -15.03
C ARG A 83 -5.73 -2.98 -14.82
N PRO A 84 -6.87 -3.31 -15.47
CA PRO A 84 -8.17 -2.75 -15.09
C PRO A 84 -8.48 -3.05 -13.62
N ILE A 85 -9.14 -2.13 -12.95
CA ILE A 85 -9.53 -2.23 -11.54
C ILE A 85 -11.01 -1.87 -11.38
N ASP A 86 -11.60 -2.11 -10.20
CA ASP A 86 -13.00 -1.88 -9.97
C ASP A 86 -13.38 -0.39 -10.02
N LYS A 87 -14.64 -0.13 -10.32
CA LYS A 87 -15.18 1.23 -10.44
C LYS A 87 -15.34 1.93 -9.09
N TYR A 88 -15.57 1.17 -8.02
CA TYR A 88 -15.84 1.70 -6.69
C TYR A 88 -14.92 1.10 -5.64
N TYR A 89 -14.36 1.98 -4.81
CA TYR A 89 -13.65 1.60 -3.60
C TYR A 89 -14.20 2.35 -2.40
N ALA A 90 -14.62 1.61 -1.39
CA ALA A 90 -15.10 2.16 -0.14
C ALA A 90 -14.00 2.97 0.58
N VAL A 91 -12.78 2.44 0.61
CA VAL A 91 -11.62 3.11 1.22
C VAL A 91 -10.38 2.93 0.35
N LEU A 92 -9.62 4.00 0.18
CA LEU A 92 -8.23 3.95 -0.29
C LEU A 92 -7.29 4.26 0.88
N TYR A 93 -6.35 3.36 1.16
CA TYR A 93 -5.27 3.58 2.11
C TYR A 93 -3.99 3.94 1.37
N ILE A 94 -3.34 5.02 1.78
CA ILE A 94 -2.09 5.51 1.20
C ILE A 94 -1.06 5.63 2.31
N ASP A 95 0.09 4.96 2.13
CA ASP A 95 1.20 5.06 3.08
C ASP A 95 2.54 4.82 2.36
N ALA A 96 3.62 5.36 2.90
CA ALA A 96 4.94 5.32 2.31
C ALA A 96 5.90 4.37 3.01
N VAL A 97 6.82 3.83 2.20
CA VAL A 97 8.11 3.33 2.67
C VAL A 97 9.22 4.17 2.08
N PHE A 98 10.25 4.42 2.87
CA PHE A 98 11.42 5.15 2.41
C PHE A 98 12.54 4.17 2.11
N ILE A 99 13.07 4.24 0.88
CA ILE A 99 14.09 3.34 0.35
C ILE A 99 15.28 4.16 -0.16
N ASN A 100 16.49 3.69 0.12
CA ASN A 100 17.68 4.32 -0.40
C ASN A 100 17.89 3.91 -1.85
N ILE A 101 17.96 4.89 -2.75
CA ILE A 101 18.22 4.73 -4.18
C ILE A 101 19.56 5.35 -4.52
N ARG A 102 20.34 4.67 -5.35
CA ARG A 102 21.61 5.20 -5.84
C ARG A 102 21.37 6.27 -6.91
N ARG A 103 22.00 7.43 -6.77
CA ARG A 103 21.98 8.54 -7.69
C ARG A 103 23.43 8.93 -8.02
N GLY A 104 24.04 8.22 -8.98
CA GLY A 104 25.47 8.36 -9.27
C GLY A 104 26.32 7.92 -8.08
N GLU A 105 27.10 8.83 -7.51
CA GLU A 105 27.96 8.57 -6.35
C GLU A 105 27.25 8.72 -5.00
N SER A 106 26.01 9.25 -4.98
CA SER A 106 25.20 9.46 -3.77
C SER A 106 24.13 8.38 -3.58
N CYS A 107 23.58 8.33 -2.37
CA CYS A 107 22.37 7.56 -2.07
C CYS A 107 21.32 8.52 -1.52
N GLU A 108 20.17 8.57 -2.17
CA GLU A 108 19.04 9.38 -1.74
C GLU A 108 17.93 8.51 -1.17
N LYS A 109 17.31 9.00 -0.11
CA LYS A 109 16.20 8.34 0.54
C LYS A 109 14.91 8.82 -0.09
N GLU A 110 14.30 7.99 -0.92
CA GLU A 110 13.10 8.32 -1.67
C GLU A 110 11.85 7.64 -1.11
N ALA A 111 10.70 8.32 -1.22
CA ALA A 111 9.41 7.81 -0.81
C ALA A 111 8.78 6.94 -1.89
N PHE A 112 8.34 5.74 -1.50
CA PHE A 112 7.56 4.82 -2.32
C PHE A 112 6.20 4.61 -1.66
N TYR A 113 5.14 5.00 -2.34
CA TYR A 113 3.78 4.93 -1.84
C TYR A 113 3.07 3.69 -2.34
N SER A 114 2.37 3.03 -1.42
CA SER A 114 1.43 1.96 -1.74
C SER A 114 0.01 2.46 -1.59
N ILE A 115 -0.83 2.19 -2.59
CA ILE A 115 -2.26 2.49 -2.57
C ILE A 115 -3.01 1.16 -2.50
N VAL A 116 -3.72 0.96 -1.39
CA VAL A 116 -4.53 -0.24 -1.15
C VAL A 116 -6.00 0.15 -1.14
N GLY A 117 -6.78 -0.45 -2.04
CA GLY A 117 -8.22 -0.27 -2.12
C GLY A 117 -8.99 -1.34 -1.35
N VAL A 118 -10.05 -0.94 -0.68
CA VAL A 118 -11.06 -1.82 -0.08
C VAL A 118 -12.36 -1.69 -0.86
N LYS A 119 -12.85 -2.82 -1.37
CA LYS A 119 -14.09 -2.90 -2.14
C LYS A 119 -15.32 -2.93 -1.22
N ALA A 120 -16.52 -2.82 -1.80
CA ALA A 120 -17.76 -2.93 -1.06
C ALA A 120 -17.97 -4.29 -0.38
N ASP A 121 -17.43 -5.36 -0.95
CA ASP A 121 -17.44 -6.72 -0.39
C ASP A 121 -16.34 -6.94 0.67
N THR A 122 -15.69 -5.88 1.10
CA THR A 122 -14.57 -5.90 2.06
C THR A 122 -13.27 -6.55 1.58
N THR A 123 -13.22 -7.04 0.34
CA THR A 123 -11.98 -7.53 -0.23
C THR A 123 -11.01 -6.39 -0.50
N ARG A 124 -9.73 -6.68 -0.49
CA ARG A 124 -8.66 -5.70 -0.64
C ARG A 124 -7.75 -6.06 -1.78
N GLU A 125 -7.29 -5.02 -2.46
CA GLU A 125 -6.25 -5.16 -3.47
C GLU A 125 -5.29 -3.98 -3.47
N VAL A 126 -4.06 -4.22 -3.87
CA VAL A 126 -3.10 -3.16 -4.10
C VAL A 126 -3.37 -2.57 -5.48
N LEU A 127 -3.68 -1.28 -5.53
CA LEU A 127 -3.99 -0.56 -6.77
C LEU A 127 -2.73 -0.02 -7.44
N ALA A 128 -1.80 0.49 -6.65
CA ALA A 128 -0.57 1.07 -7.16
C ALA A 128 0.57 0.96 -6.15
N VAL A 129 1.78 0.91 -6.68
CA VAL A 129 3.03 1.17 -5.97
C VAL A 129 3.80 2.18 -6.81
N VAL A 130 4.07 3.35 -6.26
CA VAL A 130 4.62 4.48 -7.00
C VAL A 130 5.76 5.15 -6.25
N ASN A 131 6.73 5.71 -6.97
CA ASN A 131 7.78 6.54 -6.40
C ASN A 131 7.38 8.01 -6.49
N ASN A 132 7.37 8.72 -5.37
CA ASN A 132 7.13 10.16 -5.32
C ASN A 132 8.20 10.83 -4.46
N PRO A 133 9.37 11.12 -5.01
CA PRO A 133 10.49 11.68 -4.24
C PRO A 133 10.23 13.10 -3.75
N THR A 134 9.34 13.87 -4.40
CA THR A 134 9.06 15.27 -4.09
C THR A 134 7.85 15.47 -3.18
N GLU A 135 7.04 14.43 -2.97
CA GLU A 135 5.78 14.47 -2.20
C GLU A 135 4.84 15.61 -2.64
N SER A 136 4.85 15.96 -3.94
CA SER A 136 4.11 17.10 -4.46
C SER A 136 2.64 16.78 -4.73
N ALA A 137 1.74 17.77 -4.57
CA ALA A 137 0.32 17.65 -4.89
C ALA A 137 0.10 17.33 -6.37
N GLY A 138 0.85 17.94 -7.29
CA GLY A 138 0.75 17.68 -8.73
C GLY A 138 0.99 16.21 -9.10
N TYR A 139 1.86 15.53 -8.38
CA TYR A 139 2.12 14.11 -8.58
C TYR A 139 0.92 13.25 -8.14
N TRP A 140 0.20 13.65 -7.10
CA TRP A 140 -1.01 12.94 -6.67
C TRP A 140 -2.15 13.06 -7.68
N HIS A 141 -2.29 14.19 -8.37
CA HIS A 141 -3.22 14.33 -9.50
C HIS A 141 -2.92 13.32 -10.61
N GLU A 142 -1.64 13.18 -10.98
CA GLU A 142 -1.22 12.21 -11.98
C GLU A 142 -1.54 10.76 -11.55
N ILE A 143 -1.21 10.39 -10.30
CA ILE A 143 -1.48 9.04 -9.78
C ILE A 143 -2.98 8.73 -9.76
N PHE A 144 -3.80 9.65 -9.26
CA PHE A 144 -5.25 9.44 -9.22
C PHE A 144 -5.86 9.45 -10.62
N GLY A 145 -5.33 10.26 -11.55
CA GLY A 145 -5.67 10.21 -12.96
C GLY A 145 -5.43 8.81 -13.56
N GLN A 146 -4.24 8.24 -13.35
CA GLN A 146 -3.91 6.88 -13.81
C GLN A 146 -4.82 5.81 -13.18
N ILE A 147 -5.20 5.95 -11.91
CA ILE A 147 -6.14 5.05 -11.24
C ILE A 147 -7.54 5.15 -11.87
N LYS A 148 -7.99 6.37 -12.21
CA LYS A 148 -9.26 6.62 -12.91
C LYS A 148 -9.26 6.04 -14.32
N GLU A 149 -8.19 6.23 -15.09
CA GLU A 149 -8.01 5.63 -16.42
C GLU A 149 -8.10 4.11 -16.39
N ARG A 150 -7.69 3.48 -15.30
CA ARG A 150 -7.78 2.04 -15.08
C ARG A 150 -9.17 1.56 -14.65
N GLY A 151 -10.10 2.46 -14.37
CA GLY A 151 -11.51 2.13 -14.16
C GLY A 151 -12.16 2.73 -12.92
N VAL A 152 -11.42 3.28 -11.94
CA VAL A 152 -12.01 3.86 -10.73
C VAL A 152 -12.84 5.09 -11.07
N GLN A 153 -14.08 5.10 -10.63
CA GLN A 153 -15.02 6.20 -10.80
C GLN A 153 -15.35 6.88 -9.47
N GLU A 154 -15.43 6.08 -8.40
CA GLU A 154 -15.88 6.54 -7.10
C GLU A 154 -15.03 5.99 -5.97
N VAL A 155 -14.75 6.86 -4.99
CA VAL A 155 -14.03 6.54 -3.76
C VAL A 155 -14.79 7.13 -2.57
N GLY A 156 -15.05 6.33 -1.53
CA GLY A 156 -15.76 6.79 -0.34
C GLY A 156 -14.89 7.56 0.65
N LEU A 157 -13.72 7.02 0.93
CA LEU A 157 -12.80 7.58 1.91
C LEU A 157 -11.35 7.38 1.47
N VAL A 158 -10.52 8.40 1.62
CA VAL A 158 -9.07 8.29 1.49
C VAL A 158 -8.42 8.44 2.85
N VAL A 159 -7.64 7.44 3.27
CA VAL A 159 -6.88 7.42 4.53
C VAL A 159 -5.39 7.56 4.22
N SER A 160 -4.73 8.60 4.72
CA SER A 160 -3.31 8.87 4.44
C SER A 160 -2.54 9.31 5.70
N ASP A 161 -1.22 9.33 5.60
CA ASP A 161 -0.30 9.76 6.68
C ASP A 161 -0.14 11.28 6.82
N GLY A 162 -1.01 12.06 6.20
CA GLY A 162 -0.98 13.52 6.28
C GLY A 162 -0.13 14.18 5.20
N LEU A 163 -0.06 13.56 4.05
CA LEU A 163 0.56 14.10 2.84
C LEU A 163 0.08 15.53 2.57
N LYS A 164 1.02 16.43 2.28
CA LYS A 164 0.69 17.84 2.08
C LYS A 164 -0.15 18.03 0.82
N GLY A 165 -1.33 18.64 0.98
CA GLY A 165 -2.23 18.95 -0.14
C GLY A 165 -3.04 17.76 -0.66
N ILE A 166 -2.94 16.57 -0.07
CA ILE A 166 -3.71 15.39 -0.50
C ILE A 166 -5.22 15.63 -0.39
N GLU A 167 -5.65 16.38 0.61
CA GLU A 167 -7.05 16.72 0.85
C GLU A 167 -7.70 17.49 -0.30
N ASP A 168 -6.96 18.38 -0.94
CA ASP A 168 -7.46 19.18 -2.06
C ASP A 168 -7.49 18.33 -3.33
N VAL A 169 -6.42 17.56 -3.58
CA VAL A 169 -6.35 16.62 -4.72
C VAL A 169 -7.47 15.58 -4.65
N VAL A 170 -7.75 15.02 -3.46
CA VAL A 170 -8.85 14.05 -3.29
C VAL A 170 -10.20 14.68 -3.62
N LYS A 171 -10.46 15.92 -3.19
CA LYS A 171 -11.71 16.62 -3.49
C LYS A 171 -11.88 16.89 -4.99
N GLU A 172 -10.79 17.19 -5.69
CA GLU A 172 -10.80 17.47 -7.12
C GLU A 172 -10.95 16.19 -7.94
N GLU A 173 -10.24 15.13 -7.59
CA GLU A 173 -10.23 13.89 -8.36
C GLU A 173 -11.40 12.95 -8.03
N PHE A 174 -11.84 12.92 -6.78
CA PHE A 174 -12.92 12.05 -6.30
C PHE A 174 -13.99 12.87 -5.58
N HIS A 175 -14.91 13.45 -6.37
CA HIS A 175 -16.01 14.25 -5.82
C HIS A 175 -16.84 13.47 -4.81
N GLY A 176 -16.94 14.00 -3.60
CA GLY A 176 -17.67 13.37 -2.49
C GLY A 176 -16.81 12.44 -1.62
N ALA A 177 -15.58 12.12 -1.98
CA ALA A 177 -14.69 11.36 -1.13
C ALA A 177 -14.32 12.14 0.13
N ALA A 178 -14.43 11.49 1.28
CA ALA A 178 -13.92 12.04 2.54
C ALA A 178 -12.41 11.79 2.66
N VAL A 179 -11.75 12.61 3.49
CA VAL A 179 -10.32 12.43 3.83
C VAL A 179 -10.18 12.17 5.32
N GLN A 180 -9.46 11.13 5.69
CA GLN A 180 -9.03 10.80 7.04
C GLN A 180 -7.50 10.85 7.12
N LEU A 181 -6.95 11.59 8.05
CA LEU A 181 -5.52 11.55 8.35
C LEU A 181 -5.23 10.49 9.43
N CYS A 182 -4.14 9.76 9.26
CA CYS A 182 -3.77 8.65 10.13
C CYS A 182 -3.49 9.10 11.56
N THR A 183 -4.28 8.63 12.52
CA THR A 183 -4.15 8.98 13.93
C THR A 183 -2.86 8.47 14.57
N VAL A 184 -2.31 7.35 14.08
CA VAL A 184 -1.01 6.82 14.54
C VAL A 184 0.14 7.77 14.18
N HIS A 185 0.08 8.39 12.99
CA HIS A 185 1.07 9.40 12.59
C HIS A 185 0.94 10.67 13.45
N LEU A 186 -0.28 11.12 13.72
CA LEU A 186 -0.50 12.24 14.64
C LEU A 186 0.09 11.94 16.04
N LEU A 187 -0.18 10.75 16.57
CA LEU A 187 0.37 10.32 17.87
C LEU A 187 1.91 10.35 17.86
N ARG A 188 2.55 9.78 16.84
CA ARG A 188 4.01 9.78 16.69
C ARG A 188 4.59 11.19 16.62
N ASP A 189 3.94 12.09 15.89
CA ASP A 189 4.37 13.48 15.76
C ASP A 189 4.22 14.26 17.08
N CYS A 190 3.14 14.04 17.81
CA CYS A 190 2.98 14.61 19.15
C CYS A 190 4.06 14.10 20.12
N MET A 191 4.39 12.80 20.05
CA MET A 191 5.45 12.21 20.90
C MET A 191 6.85 12.76 20.59
N ARG A 192 7.13 13.21 19.35
CA ARG A 192 8.40 13.84 18.99
C ARG A 192 8.55 15.25 19.59
N GLU A 193 7.45 15.96 19.77
CA GLU A 193 7.43 17.32 20.28
C GLU A 193 7.59 17.42 21.80
N VAL A 194 7.32 16.33 22.54
CA VAL A 194 7.37 16.35 24.00
C VAL A 194 8.61 15.64 24.55
N ARG A 195 9.07 16.10 25.72
CA ARG A 195 10.20 15.51 26.44
C ARG A 195 9.86 14.06 26.85
N PRO A 196 10.88 13.18 26.99
CA PRO A 196 10.66 11.78 27.37
C PRO A 196 9.75 11.59 28.61
N GLY A 197 9.93 12.40 29.65
CA GLY A 197 9.12 12.31 30.88
C GLY A 197 7.65 12.68 30.72
N ASP A 198 7.27 13.41 29.68
CA ASP A 198 5.88 13.79 29.42
C ASP A 198 5.18 12.86 28.40
N ARG A 199 5.93 11.94 27.74
CA ARG A 199 5.40 11.11 26.65
C ARG A 199 4.29 10.17 27.10
N GLN A 200 4.41 9.55 28.25
CA GLN A 200 3.39 8.64 28.75
C GLN A 200 2.06 9.38 28.93
N ARG A 201 2.07 10.48 29.68
CA ARG A 201 0.88 11.30 29.91
C ARG A 201 0.26 11.81 28.60
N MET A 202 1.09 12.34 27.68
CA MET A 202 0.63 12.78 26.37
C MET A 202 -0.02 11.63 25.59
N SER A 203 0.57 10.44 25.62
CA SER A 203 0.03 9.26 24.93
C SER A 203 -1.33 8.85 25.47
N GLU A 204 -1.50 8.88 26.80
CA GLU A 204 -2.77 8.57 27.47
C GLU A 204 -3.85 9.59 27.10
N GLU A 205 -3.56 10.88 27.21
CA GLU A 205 -4.52 11.95 26.87
C GLU A 205 -4.89 11.90 25.36
N LEU A 206 -3.93 11.65 24.46
CA LEU A 206 -4.19 11.53 23.03
C LEU A 206 -5.04 10.30 22.68
N LYS A 207 -4.82 9.18 23.34
CA LYS A 207 -5.63 7.97 23.12
C LYS A 207 -7.09 8.20 23.48
N GLU A 208 -7.38 8.96 24.54
CA GLU A 208 -8.76 9.29 24.89
C GLU A 208 -9.39 10.23 23.86
N VAL A 209 -8.66 11.27 23.41
CA VAL A 209 -9.13 12.19 22.37
C VAL A 209 -9.38 11.50 21.02
N LEU A 210 -8.51 10.54 20.65
CA LEU A 210 -8.58 9.78 19.39
C LEU A 210 -9.36 8.47 19.49
N LYS A 211 -10.10 8.26 20.56
CA LYS A 211 -10.80 7.00 20.84
C LYS A 211 -11.87 6.71 19.78
N ALA A 212 -11.75 5.55 19.15
CA ALA A 212 -12.70 4.99 18.20
C ALA A 212 -13.66 4.01 18.88
N GLY A 213 -14.70 3.58 18.18
CA GLY A 213 -15.63 2.55 18.66
C GLY A 213 -16.59 2.99 19.77
N VAL A 214 -16.72 4.30 20.04
CA VAL A 214 -17.60 4.83 21.09
C VAL A 214 -18.94 5.29 20.47
N PRO A 215 -20.06 4.61 20.79
CA PRO A 215 -21.37 5.02 20.28
C PRO A 215 -21.71 6.47 20.68
N GLY A 216 -22.23 7.25 19.72
CA GLY A 216 -22.67 8.63 19.94
C GLY A 216 -21.55 9.68 20.02
N ARG A 217 -20.28 9.28 19.96
CA ARG A 217 -19.16 10.23 19.88
C ARG A 217 -19.11 10.89 18.50
N THR A 218 -19.02 12.22 18.46
CA THR A 218 -19.04 13.00 17.23
C THR A 218 -17.68 13.63 16.90
N GLN A 219 -17.44 13.90 15.62
CA GLN A 219 -16.25 14.61 15.15
C GLN A 219 -16.09 15.98 15.83
N VAL A 220 -17.21 16.72 16.03
CA VAL A 220 -17.20 18.04 16.64
C VAL A 220 -16.73 17.98 18.10
N GLN A 221 -17.22 17.00 18.86
CA GLN A 221 -16.81 16.79 20.26
C GLN A 221 -15.33 16.45 20.35
N ALA A 222 -14.87 15.48 19.59
CA ALA A 222 -13.48 15.05 19.61
C ALA A 222 -12.50 16.14 19.13
N TYR A 223 -12.90 16.94 18.13
CA TYR A 223 -12.09 18.08 17.70
C TYR A 223 -12.01 19.18 18.75
N ARG A 224 -13.07 19.43 19.53
CA ARG A 224 -13.03 20.34 20.69
C ARG A 224 -12.09 19.83 21.78
N GLU A 225 -12.17 18.55 22.12
CA GLU A 225 -11.26 17.91 23.09
C GLU A 225 -9.78 18.02 22.62
N TRP A 226 -9.53 17.86 21.33
CA TRP A 226 -8.22 18.12 20.74
C TRP A 226 -7.76 19.56 20.93
N GLN A 227 -8.63 20.54 20.69
CA GLN A 227 -8.30 21.96 20.87
C GLN A 227 -7.96 22.26 22.34
N GLU A 228 -8.72 21.72 23.28
CA GLU A 228 -8.49 21.85 24.73
C GLU A 228 -7.15 21.19 25.15
N LEU A 229 -6.86 20.00 24.60
CA LEU A 229 -5.55 19.34 24.77
C LEU A 229 -4.43 20.23 24.27
N CYS A 230 -4.55 20.75 23.07
CA CYS A 230 -3.56 21.65 22.47
C CYS A 230 -3.36 22.93 23.29
N GLU A 231 -4.41 23.49 23.86
CA GLU A 231 -4.33 24.66 24.76
C GLU A 231 -3.54 24.35 26.04
N ARG A 232 -3.85 23.23 26.71
CA ARG A 232 -3.16 22.81 27.95
C ARG A 232 -1.66 22.56 27.67
N TRP A 233 -1.36 21.76 26.66
CA TRP A 233 0.02 21.41 26.33
C TRP A 233 0.79 22.54 25.64
N GLY A 234 0.08 23.45 24.95
CA GLY A 234 0.63 24.62 24.29
C GLY A 234 1.32 25.62 25.23
N LYS A 235 0.95 25.62 26.54
CA LYS A 235 1.61 26.41 27.60
C LYS A 235 3.07 26.00 27.76
N ARG A 236 3.39 24.73 27.55
CA ARG A 236 4.73 24.17 27.72
C ARG A 236 5.45 23.87 26.39
N TYR A 237 4.67 23.52 25.37
CA TYR A 237 5.16 23.09 24.05
C TYR A 237 4.51 23.90 22.93
N PRO A 238 5.20 24.93 22.38
CA PRO A 238 4.63 25.86 21.39
C PRO A 238 4.07 25.19 20.12
N ALA A 239 4.56 24.00 19.77
CA ALA A 239 4.04 23.24 18.63
C ALA A 239 2.54 22.94 18.75
N PHE A 240 2.04 22.64 19.93
CA PHE A 240 0.61 22.37 20.17
C PHE A 240 -0.24 23.63 20.00
N LYS A 241 0.26 24.80 20.42
CA LYS A 241 -0.44 26.06 20.19
C LYS A 241 -0.66 26.37 18.70
N ARG A 242 0.32 26.03 17.85
CA ARG A 242 0.17 26.18 16.39
C ARG A 242 -0.85 25.21 15.78
N ARG A 243 -1.03 24.03 16.40
CA ARG A 243 -1.96 22.98 15.94
C ARG A 243 -3.41 23.23 16.35
N GLN A 244 -3.63 23.98 17.44
CA GLN A 244 -4.93 24.18 18.06
C GLN A 244 -6.02 24.68 17.09
N ASN A 245 -5.70 25.69 16.27
CA ASN A 245 -6.67 26.38 15.41
C ASN A 245 -6.56 26.00 13.93
N SER A 246 -5.85 24.93 13.61
CA SER A 246 -5.70 24.48 12.22
C SER A 246 -6.83 23.51 11.85
N GLU A 247 -7.74 23.95 10.97
CA GLU A 247 -8.85 23.15 10.47
C GLU A 247 -8.41 21.79 9.87
N ARG A 248 -7.19 21.70 9.38
CA ARG A 248 -6.63 20.43 8.87
C ARG A 248 -6.64 19.32 9.94
N TYR A 249 -6.47 19.67 11.23
CA TYR A 249 -6.51 18.68 12.30
C TYR A 249 -7.89 18.06 12.52
N ARG A 250 -8.96 18.68 12.00
CA ARG A 250 -10.29 18.08 11.97
C ARG A 250 -10.35 16.78 11.19
N LEU A 251 -9.49 16.66 10.15
CA LEU A 251 -9.41 15.47 9.32
C LEU A 251 -8.89 14.23 10.06
N PHE A 252 -8.27 14.38 11.23
CA PHE A 252 -7.91 13.25 12.09
C PHE A 252 -9.11 12.62 12.79
N PHE A 253 -10.27 13.26 12.76
CA PHE A 253 -11.51 12.84 13.39
C PHE A 253 -12.61 12.49 12.39
N THR A 254 -12.31 12.44 11.10
CA THR A 254 -13.29 12.10 10.06
C THR A 254 -13.89 10.71 10.28
N PHE A 255 -13.11 9.76 10.84
CA PHE A 255 -13.57 8.42 11.18
C PHE A 255 -14.83 8.40 12.08
N LEU A 256 -15.05 9.43 12.89
CA LEU A 256 -16.22 9.54 13.78
C LEU A 256 -17.54 9.83 13.04
N ASN A 257 -17.48 10.17 11.75
CA ASN A 257 -18.66 10.31 10.89
C ASN A 257 -19.20 8.95 10.42
N TYR A 258 -18.49 7.87 10.70
CA TYR A 258 -18.86 6.50 10.33
C TYR A 258 -19.39 5.73 11.53
N HIS A 259 -20.10 4.65 11.26
CA HIS A 259 -20.63 3.80 12.34
C HIS A 259 -19.51 3.30 13.26
N TYR A 260 -19.76 3.29 14.57
CA TYR A 260 -18.74 3.00 15.59
C TYR A 260 -18.02 1.65 15.37
N ALA A 261 -18.71 0.62 14.85
CA ALA A 261 -18.16 -0.70 14.60
C ALA A 261 -17.05 -0.75 13.51
N ILE A 262 -16.99 0.25 12.61
CA ILE A 262 -15.98 0.31 11.55
C ILE A 262 -14.90 1.38 11.80
N GLN A 263 -15.04 2.19 12.84
CA GLN A 263 -14.12 3.30 13.11
C GLN A 263 -12.67 2.83 13.27
N ASP A 264 -12.44 1.69 13.95
CA ASP A 264 -11.11 1.10 14.14
C ASP A 264 -10.43 0.67 12.84
N MET A 265 -11.20 0.54 11.77
CA MET A 265 -10.67 0.14 10.47
C MET A 265 -10.23 1.34 9.64
N VAL A 266 -10.85 2.49 9.82
CA VAL A 266 -10.68 3.65 8.95
C VAL A 266 -9.88 4.79 9.57
N TYR A 267 -9.57 4.75 10.87
CA TYR A 267 -8.86 5.84 11.55
C TYR A 267 -7.33 5.78 11.41
N THR A 268 -6.78 4.71 10.84
CA THR A 268 -5.34 4.50 10.66
C THR A 268 -4.99 3.87 9.31
N THR A 269 -3.72 3.94 8.92
CA THR A 269 -3.16 3.27 7.74
C THR A 269 -2.68 1.83 8.03
N ASN A 270 -3.13 1.18 9.11
CA ASN A 270 -2.66 -0.15 9.53
C ASN A 270 -2.78 -1.21 8.42
N TRP A 271 -3.73 -1.05 7.53
CA TRP A 271 -3.97 -1.99 6.44
C TRP A 271 -2.87 -1.98 5.39
N VAL A 272 -2.35 -0.82 5.06
CA VAL A 272 -1.21 -0.68 4.15
C VAL A 272 0.12 -0.88 4.91
N GLU A 273 0.16 -0.66 6.22
CA GLU A 273 1.36 -0.86 7.03
C GLU A 273 1.87 -2.31 6.98
N ARG A 274 0.97 -3.29 6.84
CA ARG A 274 1.35 -4.70 6.67
C ARG A 274 2.12 -4.92 5.36
N LEU A 275 1.66 -4.36 4.26
CA LEU A 275 2.37 -4.37 2.98
C LEU A 275 3.72 -3.66 3.13
N ASN A 276 3.73 -2.49 3.74
CA ASN A 276 4.94 -1.73 4.00
C ASN A 276 5.95 -2.46 4.91
N ARG A 277 5.49 -3.34 5.79
CA ARG A 277 6.36 -4.22 6.58
C ARG A 277 7.06 -5.26 5.70
N VAL A 278 6.37 -5.83 4.73
CA VAL A 278 6.99 -6.73 3.74
C VAL A 278 7.97 -5.94 2.87
N HIS A 279 7.59 -4.77 2.37
CA HIS A 279 8.47 -3.89 1.61
C HIS A 279 9.77 -3.58 2.37
N ARG A 280 9.67 -3.18 3.64
CA ARG A 280 10.85 -2.94 4.48
C ARG A 280 11.71 -4.19 4.68
N ARG A 281 11.10 -5.38 4.81
CA ARG A 281 11.83 -6.63 4.95
C ARG A 281 12.66 -6.95 3.72
N VAL A 282 12.07 -6.86 2.52
CA VAL A 282 12.76 -7.21 1.27
C VAL A 282 13.80 -6.16 0.84
N THR A 283 13.67 -4.91 1.28
CA THR A 283 14.63 -3.83 0.97
C THR A 283 15.76 -3.71 2.00
N ARG A 284 15.50 -4.06 3.27
CA ARG A 284 16.44 -3.85 4.38
C ARG A 284 17.81 -4.52 4.19
N MET A 285 17.84 -5.69 3.56
CA MET A 285 19.08 -6.48 3.37
C MET A 285 20.00 -5.88 2.28
N ARG A 286 19.54 -4.91 1.50
CA ARG A 286 20.23 -4.42 0.32
C ARG A 286 20.97 -3.11 0.53
N GLY A 287 20.72 -2.43 1.65
CA GLY A 287 21.29 -1.11 1.94
C GLY A 287 20.72 -0.03 1.01
N ALA A 288 21.07 -0.07 -0.28
CA ALA A 288 20.52 0.81 -1.31
C ALA A 288 20.22 0.02 -2.59
N LEU A 289 19.15 0.39 -3.30
CA LEU A 289 18.81 -0.17 -4.61
C LEU A 289 19.47 0.64 -5.73
N PRO A 290 19.79 0.01 -6.88
CA PRO A 290 20.53 0.66 -7.95
C PRO A 290 19.74 1.80 -8.61
N ASP A 291 18.41 1.65 -8.74
CA ASP A 291 17.49 2.57 -9.39
C ASP A 291 16.05 2.38 -8.91
N VAL A 292 15.17 3.28 -9.33
CA VAL A 292 13.73 3.28 -9.02
C VAL A 292 13.04 2.06 -9.62
N ASP A 293 13.40 1.65 -10.84
CA ASP A 293 12.78 0.50 -11.51
C ASP A 293 13.04 -0.80 -10.76
N SER A 294 14.25 -0.97 -10.24
CA SER A 294 14.60 -2.10 -9.38
C SER A 294 13.81 -2.10 -8.06
N ALA A 295 13.54 -0.92 -7.51
CA ALA A 295 12.70 -0.78 -6.34
C ALA A 295 11.24 -1.15 -6.66
N LEU A 296 10.67 -0.59 -7.72
CA LEU A 296 9.29 -0.88 -8.16
C LEU A 296 9.09 -2.35 -8.52
N LEU A 297 10.07 -2.99 -9.17
CA LEU A 297 10.05 -4.42 -9.43
C LEU A 297 9.92 -5.23 -8.14
N LEU A 298 10.74 -4.92 -7.15
CA LEU A 298 10.76 -5.63 -5.87
C LEU A 298 9.48 -5.40 -5.05
N LEU A 299 9.04 -4.14 -4.96
CA LEU A 299 7.83 -3.76 -4.24
C LEU A 299 6.57 -4.28 -4.94
N GLY A 300 6.54 -4.24 -6.27
CA GLY A 300 5.45 -4.77 -7.10
C GLY A 300 5.31 -6.29 -6.93
N ASN A 301 6.41 -7.04 -6.92
CA ASN A 301 6.38 -8.48 -6.63
C ASN A 301 5.79 -8.77 -5.24
N ALA A 302 6.23 -8.03 -4.22
CA ALA A 302 5.67 -8.17 -2.88
C ALA A 302 4.16 -7.83 -2.85
N ALA A 303 3.73 -6.83 -3.62
CA ALA A 303 2.34 -6.39 -3.70
C ALA A 303 1.44 -7.41 -4.42
N ILE A 304 1.88 -8.01 -5.53
CA ILE A 304 1.15 -9.06 -6.25
C ILE A 304 0.87 -10.25 -5.32
N ASN A 305 1.89 -10.69 -4.60
CA ASN A 305 1.77 -11.82 -3.68
C ASN A 305 0.89 -11.52 -2.46
N MET A 306 0.66 -10.23 -2.16
CA MET A 306 -0.20 -9.81 -1.04
C MET A 306 -1.66 -9.54 -1.43
N THR A 307 -2.01 -9.39 -2.71
CA THR A 307 -3.42 -9.25 -3.14
C THR A 307 -4.27 -10.47 -2.79
N ALA A 308 -3.65 -11.61 -2.54
CA ALA A 308 -4.31 -12.82 -2.06
C ALA A 308 -4.80 -12.77 -0.59
N TYR A 309 -4.74 -11.61 0.10
CA TYR A 309 -5.31 -11.46 1.44
C TYR A 309 -6.83 -11.54 1.43
N LYS A 310 -7.33 -12.76 1.49
CA LYS A 310 -8.74 -13.11 1.70
C LYS A 310 -9.19 -12.97 3.17
N ARG A 311 -8.47 -12.31 4.05
CA ARG A 311 -8.99 -12.03 5.38
C ARG A 311 -10.06 -10.95 5.27
N ARG A 312 -11.31 -11.41 5.29
CA ARG A 312 -12.49 -10.56 5.40
C ARG A 312 -12.34 -9.64 6.59
N ILE A 313 -12.74 -8.39 6.42
CA ILE A 313 -13.00 -7.46 7.52
C ILE A 313 -13.95 -8.11 8.54
N VAL A 314 -14.89 -8.91 8.07
CA VAL A 314 -15.86 -9.70 8.85
C VAL A 314 -15.23 -10.67 9.85
N GLN A 315 -14.05 -11.21 9.63
CA GLN A 315 -13.43 -12.15 10.57
C GLN A 315 -13.00 -11.53 11.92
N PHE A 316 -12.83 -10.21 11.99
CA PHE A 316 -12.62 -9.51 13.26
C PHE A 316 -13.92 -9.35 14.08
N LEU A 317 -15.04 -9.68 13.53
CA LEU A 317 -16.37 -9.38 14.03
C LEU A 317 -17.16 -10.68 14.30
N GLU A 318 -16.70 -11.83 13.79
CA GLU A 318 -17.19 -13.15 14.15
C GLU A 318 -16.75 -13.58 15.57
N ASP A 319 -15.69 -12.95 16.13
CA ASP A 319 -15.22 -13.24 17.49
C ASP A 319 -16.02 -12.51 18.59
N GLU A 320 -16.84 -11.51 18.26
CA GLU A 320 -17.83 -10.93 19.16
C GLU A 320 -19.22 -11.31 18.67
N GLU A 321 -19.92 -12.25 19.30
CA GLU A 321 -21.34 -12.66 19.24
C GLU A 321 -22.30 -11.85 18.32
N THR A 322 -21.87 -11.43 17.15
CA THR A 322 -22.68 -10.71 16.17
C THR A 322 -23.11 -11.61 15.03
N SER A 323 -23.73 -12.76 15.38
CA SER A 323 -24.53 -13.59 14.46
C SER A 323 -25.75 -12.85 13.85
N ASP A 324 -25.82 -11.52 13.95
CA ASP A 324 -27.03 -10.74 13.77
C ASP A 324 -26.98 -9.76 12.57
N GLY A 325 -26.14 -10.00 11.57
CA GLY A 325 -26.16 -9.17 10.35
C GLY A 325 -25.83 -7.66 10.53
N ARG A 326 -25.47 -7.22 11.76
CA ARG A 326 -25.29 -5.80 12.12
C ARG A 326 -24.15 -5.11 11.37
N LEU A 327 -23.24 -5.87 10.86
CA LEU A 327 -22.07 -5.35 10.16
C LEU A 327 -22.27 -5.20 8.66
N GLU A 328 -22.95 -6.14 8.03
CA GLU A 328 -23.47 -5.93 6.69
C GLU A 328 -24.39 -4.71 6.69
N TYR A 329 -25.15 -4.54 7.77
CA TYR A 329 -26.02 -3.40 7.98
C TYR A 329 -25.25 -2.10 8.26
N ALA A 330 -24.20 -2.11 9.06
CA ALA A 330 -23.35 -0.92 9.31
C ALA A 330 -22.60 -0.48 8.07
N TRP A 331 -22.10 -1.43 7.28
CA TRP A 331 -21.47 -1.20 6.00
C TRP A 331 -22.49 -0.76 4.93
N TYR A 332 -23.68 -1.34 4.94
CA TYR A 332 -24.83 -0.97 4.12
C TYR A 332 -25.34 0.44 4.45
N LEU A 333 -25.47 0.80 5.72
CA LEU A 333 -25.84 2.16 6.16
C LEU A 333 -24.76 3.18 5.79
N TRP A 334 -23.49 2.81 5.87
CA TRP A 334 -22.41 3.66 5.40
C TRP A 334 -22.53 3.90 3.89
N TYR A 335 -22.76 2.87 3.10
CA TYR A 335 -22.98 2.93 1.66
C TYR A 335 -24.23 3.75 1.30
N GLN A 336 -25.33 3.58 2.01
CA GLN A 336 -26.59 4.32 1.79
C GLN A 336 -26.47 5.81 2.13
N ASN A 337 -25.78 6.16 3.21
CA ASN A 337 -25.59 7.54 3.63
C ASN A 337 -24.53 8.29 2.79
N TRP A 338 -23.72 7.52 2.04
CA TRP A 338 -22.66 8.11 1.21
C TRP A 338 -23.08 8.33 -0.25
N SER A 339 -24.13 7.69 -0.75
CA SER A 339 -24.55 7.82 -2.15
C SER A 339 -25.39 9.10 -2.37
N PRO A 340 -24.82 10.21 -2.91
CA PRO A 340 -25.59 11.42 -3.20
C PRO A 340 -26.34 11.37 -4.54
N THR A 341 -26.14 10.37 -5.39
CA THR A 341 -26.79 10.27 -6.69
C THR A 341 -27.06 8.83 -7.10
N GLN A 342 -28.32 8.43 -6.96
CA GLN A 342 -29.05 7.41 -7.74
C GLN A 342 -28.18 6.43 -8.57
N SER A 343 -27.58 5.44 -7.93
CA SER A 343 -27.29 4.18 -8.60
C SER A 343 -27.99 3.07 -7.84
N PRO A 344 -28.72 2.16 -8.49
CA PRO A 344 -29.45 1.11 -7.77
C PRO A 344 -28.46 0.20 -7.07
N ALA A 345 -28.63 0.07 -5.76
CA ALA A 345 -27.88 -0.86 -4.93
C ALA A 345 -27.89 -2.26 -5.58
N PRO A 346 -26.74 -2.97 -5.60
CA PRO A 346 -26.76 -4.38 -5.97
C PRO A 346 -27.70 -5.09 -5.00
N ARG A 347 -28.77 -5.67 -5.52
CA ARG A 347 -29.71 -6.51 -4.75
C ARG A 347 -28.98 -7.79 -4.36
N TYR A 348 -28.33 -7.80 -3.21
CA TYR A 348 -27.98 -9.04 -2.56
C TYR A 348 -29.27 -9.66 -2.01
N ARG A 349 -29.73 -10.72 -2.67
CA ARG A 349 -30.76 -11.61 -2.09
C ARG A 349 -30.11 -12.32 -0.89
N ILE A 350 -30.81 -12.21 0.25
CA ILE A 350 -30.66 -13.01 1.44
C ILE A 350 -30.73 -14.50 1.09
#